data_5aee419db5934bb49c1a3784c8ac423d
#
_entry.id   5aee419db5934bb49c1a3784c8ac423d
#
_cell.length_a   1.000
_cell.length_b   1.000
_cell.length_c   1.000
_cell.angle_alpha   90.00
_cell.angle_beta   90.00
_cell.angle_gamma   90.00
#
_symmetry.space_group_name_H-M   'P 1'
#
loop_
_entity.id
_entity.type
_entity.pdbx_description
1 polymer ?
#
loop_
_entity_poly.entity_id
_entity_poly.type
_entity_poly.pdbx_seq_one_letter_code
_entity_poly.pdbx_strand_id
1 'polypeptide(L)'
;ENIGVVNTERYANLQTVMPHLIKASANCRITLYSHYSWQSENIILPQLYVSVFTQEPFVPQSYQALFDKYFAHELSSEQPRYDLLGYDLTSHLLQALHQQKSAAEQVVPTTLLIHNIWEGIQSNIRYQQTTENGGYENHLIHIIHQ
;
A
#
# COMPACT_ATOMS: atom_id res chain seq x y z
N GLU A 1 7.87 -22.40 14.11
CA GLU A 1 7.88 -21.47 12.97
C GLU A 1 8.99 -20.45 13.20
N ASN A 2 9.86 -20.25 12.21
CA ASN A 2 10.94 -19.27 12.29
C ASN A 2 10.69 -18.18 11.25
N ILE A 3 10.81 -16.92 11.67
CA ILE A 3 10.68 -15.78 10.77
C ILE A 3 12.08 -15.27 10.45
N GLY A 4 12.42 -15.28 9.16
CA GLY A 4 13.66 -14.69 8.67
C GLY A 4 13.42 -13.23 8.28
N VAL A 5 14.21 -12.32 8.84
CA VAL A 5 14.16 -10.90 8.48
C VAL A 5 15.46 -10.50 7.79
N VAL A 6 15.36 -10.04 6.56
CA VAL A 6 16.50 -9.48 5.82
C VAL A 6 16.28 -7.98 5.68
N ASN A 7 17.04 -7.18 6.41
CA ASN A 7 16.90 -5.73 6.44
C ASN A 7 17.57 -5.10 5.21
N THR A 8 16.93 -5.22 4.04
CA THR A 8 17.35 -4.56 2.81
C THR A 8 16.16 -4.34 1.88
N GLU A 9 16.16 -3.23 1.17
CA GLU A 9 15.20 -2.96 0.10
C GLU A 9 15.68 -3.51 -1.25
N ARG A 10 16.98 -3.82 -1.37
CA ARG A 10 17.59 -4.29 -2.61
C ARG A 10 17.50 -5.81 -2.71
N TYR A 11 16.73 -6.29 -3.67
CA TYR A 11 16.60 -7.72 -3.98
C TYR A 11 17.94 -8.40 -4.25
N ALA A 12 18.88 -7.72 -4.89
CA ALA A 12 20.22 -8.26 -5.13
C ALA A 12 20.95 -8.68 -3.84
N ASN A 13 20.73 -7.99 -2.73
CA ASN A 13 21.31 -8.37 -1.44
C ASN A 13 20.63 -9.64 -0.89
N LEU A 14 19.32 -9.77 -1.09
CA LEU A 14 18.58 -10.98 -0.72
C LEU A 14 19.09 -12.20 -1.48
N GLN A 15 19.35 -12.07 -2.78
CA GLN A 15 19.86 -13.17 -3.62
C GLN A 15 21.15 -13.80 -3.05
N THR A 16 21.99 -13.01 -2.39
CA THR A 16 23.22 -13.52 -1.77
C THR A 16 22.95 -14.45 -0.58
N VAL A 17 21.85 -14.23 0.14
CA VAL A 17 21.48 -14.98 1.36
C VAL A 17 20.53 -16.14 1.05
N MET A 18 19.78 -16.05 -0.05
CA MET A 18 18.76 -17.03 -0.42
C MET A 18 19.23 -18.50 -0.45
N PRO A 19 20.41 -18.85 -1.00
CA PRO A 19 20.88 -20.24 -0.97
C PRO A 19 21.04 -20.81 0.45
N HIS A 20 21.44 -19.96 1.39
CA HIS A 20 21.59 -20.35 2.80
C HIS A 20 20.23 -20.54 3.48
N LEU A 21 19.26 -19.67 3.19
CA LEU A 21 17.90 -19.77 3.71
C LEU A 21 17.18 -21.01 3.16
N ILE A 22 17.30 -21.29 1.88
CA ILE A 22 16.75 -22.50 1.24
C ILE A 22 17.37 -23.76 1.86
N LYS A 23 18.67 -23.79 2.06
CA LYS A 23 19.32 -24.92 2.73
C LYS A 23 18.83 -25.11 4.17
N ALA A 24 18.63 -24.03 4.92
CA ALA A 24 18.12 -24.09 6.28
C ALA A 24 16.62 -24.53 6.31
N SER A 25 15.82 -24.17 5.31
CA SER A 25 14.40 -24.53 5.21
C SER A 25 14.16 -26.04 5.06
N ALA A 26 15.17 -26.81 4.64
CA ALA A 26 15.11 -28.26 4.63
C ALA A 26 15.00 -28.88 6.04
N ASN A 27 15.46 -28.17 7.07
CA ASN A 27 15.47 -28.65 8.45
C ASN A 27 14.48 -27.92 9.36
N CYS A 28 13.96 -26.79 8.94
CA CYS A 28 12.99 -26.01 9.73
C CYS A 28 12.10 -25.19 8.82
N ARG A 29 10.86 -24.93 9.28
CA ARG A 29 9.95 -24.05 8.56
C ARG A 29 10.42 -22.60 8.70
N ILE A 30 10.68 -21.94 7.58
CA ILE A 30 11.10 -20.53 7.51
C ILE A 30 10.04 -19.74 6.75
N THR A 31 9.56 -18.66 7.34
CA THR A 31 8.77 -17.63 6.63
C THR A 31 9.64 -16.37 6.54
N LEU A 32 9.81 -15.84 5.35
CA LEU A 32 10.63 -14.66 5.11
C LEU A 32 9.78 -13.40 5.30
N TYR A 33 10.16 -12.53 6.23
CA TYR A 33 9.60 -11.19 6.30
C TYR A 33 10.23 -10.33 5.21
N SER A 34 9.45 -10.04 4.17
CA SER A 34 9.89 -9.44 2.92
C SER A 34 9.53 -7.97 2.83
N HIS A 35 10.29 -7.22 2.03
CA HIS A 35 9.92 -5.88 1.62
C HIS A 35 8.89 -5.95 0.48
N TYR A 36 7.92 -5.03 0.46
CA TYR A 36 6.85 -5.04 -0.55
C TYR A 36 7.38 -4.90 -2.00
N SER A 37 8.56 -4.26 -2.19
CA SER A 37 9.20 -4.14 -3.51
C SER A 37 9.65 -5.47 -4.11
N TRP A 38 9.67 -6.55 -3.33
CA TRP A 38 10.04 -7.89 -3.80
C TRP A 38 8.83 -8.72 -4.26
N GLN A 39 7.65 -8.13 -4.23
CA GLN A 39 6.39 -8.82 -4.56
C GLN A 39 6.39 -9.44 -5.97
N SER A 40 7.06 -8.80 -6.92
CA SER A 40 7.19 -9.30 -8.30
C SER A 40 8.32 -10.32 -8.48
N GLU A 41 9.13 -10.56 -7.44
CA GLU A 41 10.27 -11.45 -7.52
C GLU A 41 9.87 -12.90 -7.25
N ASN A 42 10.49 -13.82 -7.99
CA ASN A 42 10.23 -15.26 -7.81
C ASN A 42 11.00 -15.81 -6.60
N ILE A 43 10.44 -15.63 -5.41
CA ILE A 43 11.01 -16.12 -4.16
C ILE A 43 10.34 -17.43 -3.78
N ILE A 44 11.14 -18.49 -3.61
CA ILE A 44 10.65 -19.86 -3.36
C ILE A 44 10.14 -20.05 -1.92
N LEU A 45 10.66 -19.25 -0.97
CA LEU A 45 10.24 -19.36 0.43
C LEU A 45 8.90 -18.65 0.68
N PRO A 46 8.07 -19.16 1.61
CA PRO A 46 6.88 -18.44 2.03
C PRO A 46 7.22 -17.04 2.52
N GLN A 47 6.47 -16.06 2.08
CA GLN A 47 6.69 -14.65 2.37
C GLN A 47 5.54 -14.06 3.19
N LEU A 48 5.93 -13.17 4.09
CA LEU A 48 5.05 -12.27 4.83
C LEU A 48 5.56 -10.85 4.62
N TYR A 49 4.73 -9.94 4.16
CA TYR A 49 5.09 -8.52 4.07
C TYR A 49 3.94 -7.59 4.42
N VAL A 50 4.30 -6.39 4.85
CA VAL A 50 3.37 -5.33 5.20
C VAL A 50 3.35 -4.31 4.07
N SER A 51 2.17 -3.93 3.63
CA SER A 51 1.98 -2.97 2.54
C SER A 51 0.86 -2.00 2.87
N VAL A 52 0.97 -0.78 2.38
CA VAL A 52 -0.14 0.18 2.31
C VAL A 52 -1.04 -0.06 1.09
N PHE A 53 -0.65 -0.97 0.21
CA PHE A 53 -1.36 -1.32 -1.02
C PHE A 53 -2.04 -2.67 -0.89
N THR A 54 -3.22 -2.81 -1.47
CA THR A 54 -3.86 -4.10 -1.67
C THR A 54 -3.08 -4.93 -2.70
N GLN A 55 -3.10 -6.25 -2.54
CA GLN A 55 -2.34 -7.14 -3.44
C GLN A 55 -2.88 -7.09 -4.87
N GLU A 56 -4.20 -7.13 -5.02
CA GLU A 56 -4.88 -7.12 -6.32
C GLU A 56 -5.98 -6.05 -6.32
N PRO A 57 -5.67 -4.81 -6.69
CA PRO A 57 -6.68 -3.76 -6.74
C PRO A 57 -7.69 -4.05 -7.86
N PHE A 58 -8.97 -3.98 -7.53
CA PHE A 58 -10.03 -4.01 -8.52
C PHE A 58 -10.17 -2.62 -9.16
N VAL A 59 -9.79 -2.49 -10.42
CA VAL A 59 -9.87 -1.22 -11.16
C VAL A 59 -11.29 -1.02 -11.71
N PRO A 60 -12.08 -0.06 -11.19
CA PRO A 60 -13.43 0.20 -11.69
C PRO A 60 -13.43 0.70 -13.13
N GLN A 61 -14.45 0.35 -13.89
CA GLN A 61 -14.64 0.87 -15.27
C GLN A 61 -14.70 2.39 -15.32
N SER A 62 -15.23 3.04 -14.28
CA SER A 62 -15.27 4.50 -14.16
C SER A 62 -13.88 5.11 -14.12
N TYR A 63 -12.92 4.48 -13.41
CA TYR A 63 -11.53 4.90 -13.40
C TYR A 63 -10.87 4.68 -14.77
N GLN A 64 -11.09 3.52 -15.38
CA GLN A 64 -10.57 3.22 -16.71
C GLN A 64 -11.05 4.26 -17.74
N ALA A 65 -12.34 4.56 -17.76
CA ALA A 65 -12.92 5.55 -18.68
C ALA A 65 -12.38 6.96 -18.44
N LEU A 66 -12.15 7.33 -17.18
CA LEU A 66 -11.52 8.60 -16.80
C LEU A 66 -10.08 8.67 -17.32
N PHE A 67 -9.32 7.60 -17.11
CA PHE A 67 -7.93 7.51 -17.54
C PHE A 67 -7.81 7.60 -19.07
N ASP A 68 -8.58 6.81 -19.80
CA ASP A 68 -8.61 6.80 -21.27
C ASP A 68 -8.96 8.17 -21.85
N LYS A 69 -9.88 8.88 -21.19
CA LYS A 69 -10.31 10.23 -21.61
C LYS A 69 -9.19 11.26 -21.52
N TYR A 70 -8.32 11.18 -20.50
CA TYR A 70 -7.36 12.24 -20.22
C TYR A 70 -5.91 11.88 -20.58
N PHE A 71 -5.56 10.62 -20.67
CA PHE A 71 -4.16 10.18 -20.80
C PHE A 71 -3.91 9.34 -22.05
N ALA A 72 -4.67 9.15 -23.00
CA ALA A 72 -4.43 8.55 -24.32
C ALA A 72 -3.34 7.44 -24.39
N HIS A 73 -3.12 6.69 -23.32
CA HIS A 73 -2.22 5.54 -23.26
C HIS A 73 -2.78 4.47 -22.30
N GLU A 74 -2.28 3.25 -22.40
CA GLU A 74 -2.74 2.13 -21.59
C GLU A 74 -2.39 2.31 -20.10
N LEU A 75 -3.24 1.74 -19.23
CA LEU A 75 -2.96 1.67 -17.80
C LEU A 75 -1.71 0.81 -17.55
N SER A 76 -0.86 1.26 -16.63
CA SER A 76 0.28 0.47 -16.20
C SER A 76 -0.17 -0.82 -15.52
N SER A 77 0.53 -1.91 -15.79
CA SER A 77 0.42 -3.19 -15.05
C SER A 77 1.47 -3.34 -13.95
N GLU A 78 2.40 -2.38 -13.83
CA GLU A 78 3.46 -2.42 -12.82
C GLU A 78 2.92 -2.23 -11.41
N GLN A 79 3.55 -2.87 -10.45
CA GLN A 79 3.22 -2.75 -9.04
C GLN A 79 4.39 -2.07 -8.28
N PRO A 80 4.11 -1.21 -7.28
CA PRO A 80 2.79 -0.68 -6.89
C PRO A 80 2.25 0.34 -7.90
N ARG A 81 0.94 0.37 -8.04
CA ARG A 81 0.22 1.27 -8.95
C ARG A 81 0.12 2.68 -8.36
N TYR A 82 1.09 3.52 -8.64
CA TYR A 82 1.13 4.91 -8.15
C TYR A 82 0.03 5.79 -8.74
N ASP A 83 -0.48 5.48 -9.92
CA ASP A 83 -1.64 6.14 -10.51
C ASP A 83 -2.91 5.94 -9.67
N LEU A 84 -3.16 4.71 -9.20
CA LEU A 84 -4.28 4.40 -8.32
C LEU A 84 -4.10 5.04 -6.93
N LEU A 85 -2.87 5.05 -6.39
CA LEU A 85 -2.58 5.73 -5.14
C LEU A 85 -2.87 7.23 -5.23
N GLY A 86 -2.43 7.88 -6.32
CA GLY A 86 -2.72 9.29 -6.57
C GLY A 86 -4.22 9.56 -6.69
N TYR A 87 -4.96 8.68 -7.35
CA TYR A 87 -6.41 8.75 -7.45
C TYR A 87 -7.08 8.64 -6.08
N ASP A 88 -6.70 7.64 -5.27
CA ASP A 88 -7.26 7.39 -3.93
C ASP A 88 -7.02 8.59 -2.99
N LEU A 89 -5.77 9.08 -2.93
CA LEU A 89 -5.42 10.24 -2.11
C LEU A 89 -6.16 11.51 -2.53
N THR A 90 -6.23 11.76 -3.84
CA THR A 90 -6.93 12.94 -4.38
C THR A 90 -8.42 12.87 -4.13
N SER A 91 -9.02 11.70 -4.34
CA SER A 91 -10.46 11.49 -4.12
C SER A 91 -10.83 11.67 -2.64
N HIS A 92 -10.01 11.14 -1.71
CA HIS A 92 -10.19 11.34 -0.27
C HIS A 92 -10.13 12.82 0.11
N LEU A 93 -9.16 13.57 -0.41
CA LEU A 93 -9.03 15.01 -0.17
C LEU A 93 -10.24 15.78 -0.72
N LEU A 94 -10.65 15.49 -1.96
CA LEU A 94 -11.80 16.15 -2.59
C LEU A 94 -13.10 15.87 -1.86
N GLN A 95 -13.28 14.66 -1.34
CA GLN A 95 -14.45 14.32 -0.52
C GLN A 95 -14.47 15.14 0.78
N ALA A 96 -13.34 15.26 1.48
CA ALA A 96 -13.23 16.06 2.69
C ALA A 96 -13.53 17.54 2.42
N LEU A 97 -13.00 18.10 1.32
CA LEU A 97 -13.29 19.48 0.91
C LEU A 97 -14.76 19.70 0.53
N HIS A 98 -15.40 18.71 -0.11
CA HIS A 98 -16.81 18.77 -0.44
C HIS A 98 -17.69 18.74 0.82
N GLN A 99 -17.37 17.89 1.76
CA GLN A 99 -18.06 17.82 3.06
C GLN A 99 -17.92 19.13 3.84
N GLN A 100 -16.76 19.77 3.79
CA GLN A 100 -16.55 21.07 4.41
C GLN A 100 -17.50 22.15 3.85
N LYS A 101 -17.70 22.20 2.52
CA LYS A 101 -18.61 23.17 1.90
C LYS A 101 -20.06 22.94 2.30
N SER A 102 -20.43 21.72 2.63
CA SER A 102 -21.79 21.32 3.01
C SER A 102 -22.05 21.50 4.51
N ALA A 103 -21.02 21.69 5.33
CA ALA A 103 -21.14 21.85 6.77
C ALA A 103 -21.50 23.33 7.11
N ALA A 104 -22.50 23.52 7.94
CA ALA A 104 -22.93 24.85 8.41
C ALA A 104 -21.89 25.52 9.32
N GLU A 105 -20.94 24.75 9.88
CA GLU A 105 -19.84 25.21 10.70
C GLU A 105 -18.52 25.13 9.91
N GLN A 106 -17.57 26.03 10.23
CA GLN A 106 -16.22 25.99 9.64
C GLN A 106 -15.42 24.81 10.18
N VAL A 107 -15.72 23.60 9.71
CA VAL A 107 -14.91 22.41 10.00
C VAL A 107 -13.64 22.46 9.19
N VAL A 108 -12.48 22.32 9.85
CA VAL A 108 -11.18 22.30 9.17
C VAL A 108 -11.07 21.01 8.34
N PRO A 109 -10.64 21.06 7.07
CA PRO A 109 -10.52 19.86 6.21
C PRO A 109 -9.69 18.74 6.84
N THR A 110 -8.64 19.08 7.59
CA THR A 110 -7.84 18.13 8.36
C THR A 110 -8.67 17.28 9.32
N THR A 111 -9.65 17.86 10.00
CA THR A 111 -10.53 17.11 10.90
C THR A 111 -11.37 16.08 10.16
N LEU A 112 -11.85 16.42 8.96
CA LEU A 112 -12.61 15.50 8.12
C LEU A 112 -11.74 14.36 7.57
N LEU A 113 -10.49 14.65 7.20
CA LEU A 113 -9.53 13.63 6.76
C LEU A 113 -9.17 12.64 7.86
N ILE A 114 -9.10 13.10 9.13
CA ILE A 114 -8.74 12.25 10.27
C ILE A 114 -9.90 11.34 10.69
N HIS A 115 -11.12 11.87 10.69
CA HIS A 115 -12.30 11.13 11.18
C HIS A 115 -12.88 10.15 10.15
N ASN A 116 -12.59 10.36 8.87
CA ASN A 116 -13.12 9.52 7.80
C ASN A 116 -12.12 8.42 7.39
N ILE A 117 -12.61 7.19 7.36
CA ILE A 117 -11.91 6.09 6.70
C ILE A 117 -12.25 6.18 5.22
N TRP A 118 -11.23 6.21 4.37
CA TRP A 118 -11.37 6.10 2.93
C TRP A 118 -11.07 4.68 2.47
N GLU A 119 -12.03 4.06 1.78
CA GLU A 119 -11.83 2.78 1.11
C GLU A 119 -11.56 3.08 -0.37
N GLY A 120 -10.28 3.08 -0.73
CA GLY A 120 -9.81 3.36 -2.07
C GLY A 120 -9.75 2.13 -2.97
N ILE A 121 -9.32 2.33 -4.21
CA ILE A 121 -9.14 1.24 -5.19
C ILE A 121 -7.95 0.36 -4.79
N GLN A 122 -6.84 0.97 -4.43
CA GLN A 122 -5.60 0.29 -4.07
C GLN A 122 -5.21 0.48 -2.61
N SER A 123 -5.58 1.62 -2.02
CA SER A 123 -5.16 2.00 -0.67
C SER A 123 -6.33 2.37 0.19
N ASN A 124 -6.40 1.77 1.38
CA ASN A 124 -7.29 2.25 2.41
C ASN A 124 -6.57 3.29 3.25
N ILE A 125 -7.27 4.37 3.60
CA ILE A 125 -6.65 5.50 4.27
C ILE A 125 -7.40 5.81 5.56
N ARG A 126 -6.64 5.82 6.67
CA ARG A 126 -7.08 6.32 7.96
C ARG A 126 -5.93 7.05 8.61
N TYR A 127 -6.01 8.35 8.64
CA TYR A 127 -4.98 9.17 9.26
C TYR A 127 -5.06 9.14 10.77
N GLN A 128 -3.90 9.02 11.40
CA GLN A 128 -3.72 9.11 12.83
C GLN A 128 -2.57 10.06 13.15
N GLN A 129 -2.72 10.87 14.18
CA GLN A 129 -1.65 11.77 14.61
C GLN A 129 -0.51 10.97 15.26
N THR A 130 0.71 11.21 14.84
CA THR A 130 1.90 10.47 15.32
C THR A 130 2.30 10.87 16.74
N THR A 131 2.20 12.18 17.06
CA THR A 131 2.48 12.75 18.38
C THR A 131 1.59 13.95 18.59
N GLU A 132 1.47 14.45 19.82
CA GLU A 132 0.61 15.60 20.19
C GLU A 132 0.80 16.84 19.28
N ASN A 133 2.01 17.09 18.79
CA ASN A 133 2.34 18.18 17.86
C ASN A 133 2.92 17.66 16.52
N GLY A 134 2.77 16.37 16.25
CA GLY A 134 3.28 15.73 15.03
C GLY A 134 2.34 15.82 13.86
N GLY A 135 2.82 15.31 12.71
CA GLY A 135 2.02 15.12 11.53
C GLY A 135 1.02 13.96 11.64
N TYR A 136 0.39 13.64 10.53
CA TYR A 136 -0.55 12.53 10.42
C TYR A 136 0.01 11.48 9.48
N GLU A 137 -0.16 10.21 9.86
CA GLU A 137 0.25 9.05 9.07
C GLU A 137 -0.94 8.16 8.76
N ASN A 138 -0.91 7.46 7.63
CA ASN A 138 -1.88 6.42 7.35
C ASN A 138 -1.56 5.18 8.19
N HIS A 139 -2.49 4.76 9.03
CA HIS A 139 -2.37 3.60 9.91
C HIS A 139 -3.06 2.33 9.37
N LEU A 140 -3.69 2.40 8.20
CA LEU A 140 -4.24 1.21 7.57
C LEU A 140 -3.15 0.53 6.73
N ILE A 141 -2.87 -0.70 7.12
CA ILE A 141 -1.88 -1.55 6.47
C ILE A 141 -2.49 -2.92 6.16
N HIS A 142 -1.98 -3.57 5.14
CA HIS A 142 -2.31 -4.93 4.76
C HIS A 142 -1.15 -5.86 5.12
N ILE A 143 -1.47 -7.01 5.71
CA ILE A 143 -0.51 -8.10 5.91
C ILE A 143 -0.78 -9.11 4.81
N ILE A 144 0.20 -9.29 3.93
CA ILE A 144 0.09 -10.14 2.76
C ILE A 144 0.96 -11.37 2.94
N HIS A 145 0.37 -12.55 2.67
CA HIS A 145 1.04 -13.84 2.63
C HIS A 145 1.15 -14.29 1.17
N GLN A 146 2.34 -14.67 0.77
CA GLN A 146 2.63 -15.19 -0.57
C GLN A 146 3.36 -16.53 -0.51
#